data_e7de722fb6cd1f8969c0964d97c30596
#
_entry.id   e7de722fb6cd1f8969c0964d97c30596
#
_cell.length_a   1.000
_cell.length_b   1.000
_cell.length_c   1.000
_cell.angle_alpha   90.00
_cell.angle_beta   90.00
_cell.angle_gamma   90.00
#
_symmetry.space_group_name_H-M   'P 1'
#
loop_
_entity.id
_entity.type
_entity.pdbx_description
1 polymer ?
#
loop_
_entity_poly.entity_id
_entity_poly.type
_entity_poly.pdbx_seq_one_letter_code
_entity_poly.pdbx_strand_id
1 'polypeptide(L)'
;MTTSDAVEFTHTASLTGQNDSVKTHVRTRVLDTLAAITGGYQVSGTAAIRGFARERHTANAATILDGAHESGSVPEVVLANATAANKLDIDDGHRQVKGHPAAVVVPAALA
;
A
#
# COMPACT_ATOMS: atom_id res chain seq x y z
N MET A 1 -16.09 13.54 -15.43
CA MET A 1 -16.16 12.90 -14.10
C MET A 1 -16.18 13.99 -13.05
N THR A 2 -17.26 14.11 -12.31
CA THR A 2 -17.44 15.06 -11.20
C THR A 2 -16.91 14.43 -9.90
N THR A 3 -16.78 15.22 -8.84
CA THR A 3 -16.46 14.69 -7.51
C THR A 3 -17.52 13.68 -7.03
N SER A 4 -18.79 13.93 -7.34
CA SER A 4 -19.89 13.03 -7.01
C SER A 4 -19.74 11.68 -7.70
N ASP A 5 -19.39 11.66 -8.99
CA ASP A 5 -19.17 10.42 -9.76
C ASP A 5 -17.99 9.61 -9.16
N ALA A 6 -16.94 10.29 -8.72
CA ALA A 6 -15.79 9.64 -8.08
C ALA A 6 -16.16 9.01 -6.73
N VAL A 7 -16.96 9.70 -5.92
CA VAL A 7 -17.45 9.17 -4.64
C VAL A 7 -18.36 7.95 -4.87
N GLU A 8 -19.31 8.05 -5.81
CA GLU A 8 -20.18 6.93 -6.16
C GLU A 8 -19.35 5.71 -6.64
N PHE A 9 -18.36 5.95 -7.49
CA PHE A 9 -17.46 4.90 -7.97
C PHE A 9 -16.76 4.18 -6.81
N THR A 10 -16.26 4.89 -5.80
CA THR A 10 -15.58 4.24 -4.66
C THR A 10 -16.50 3.33 -3.85
N HIS A 11 -17.80 3.62 -3.80
CA HIS A 11 -18.78 2.81 -3.09
C HIS A 11 -19.33 1.64 -3.92
N THR A 12 -19.32 1.76 -5.24
CA THR A 12 -19.97 0.78 -6.13
C THR A 12 -18.98 -0.06 -6.94
N ALA A 13 -17.72 0.37 -7.05
CA ALA A 13 -16.71 -0.34 -7.82
C ALA A 13 -16.46 -1.74 -7.26
N SER A 14 -16.43 -2.72 -8.17
CA SER A 14 -16.15 -4.11 -7.83
C SER A 14 -15.38 -4.78 -8.97
N LEU A 15 -14.50 -5.72 -8.63
CA LEU A 15 -13.88 -6.61 -9.61
C LEU A 15 -14.83 -7.73 -10.08
N THR A 16 -15.95 -7.92 -9.38
CA THR A 16 -16.98 -8.88 -9.79
C THR A 16 -17.58 -8.43 -11.11
N GLY A 17 -17.59 -9.31 -12.11
CA GLY A 17 -18.10 -8.97 -13.43
C GLY A 17 -17.13 -8.24 -14.37
N GLN A 18 -15.98 -7.78 -13.89
CA GLN A 18 -14.94 -7.22 -14.74
C GLN A 18 -14.29 -8.32 -15.60
N ASN A 19 -13.80 -7.93 -16.78
CA ASN A 19 -13.09 -8.87 -17.65
C ASN A 19 -11.75 -9.32 -17.02
N ASP A 20 -11.21 -10.44 -17.48
CA ASP A 20 -10.01 -11.04 -16.91
C ASP A 20 -8.75 -10.19 -17.09
N SER A 21 -8.71 -9.35 -18.13
CA SER A 21 -7.63 -8.40 -18.34
C SER A 21 -7.56 -7.37 -17.20
N VAL A 22 -8.69 -6.79 -16.79
CA VAL A 22 -8.76 -5.87 -15.65
C VAL A 22 -8.34 -6.56 -14.35
N LYS A 23 -8.88 -7.76 -14.09
CA LYS A 23 -8.54 -8.54 -12.88
C LYS A 23 -7.05 -8.85 -12.82
N THR A 24 -6.47 -9.28 -13.93
CA THR A 24 -5.04 -9.59 -14.04
C THR A 24 -4.21 -8.33 -13.81
N HIS A 25 -4.62 -7.21 -14.38
CA HIS A 25 -3.92 -5.95 -14.20
C HIS A 25 -3.87 -5.50 -12.73
N VAL A 26 -5.02 -5.54 -12.06
CA VAL A 26 -5.10 -5.21 -10.61
C VAL A 26 -4.23 -6.14 -9.78
N ARG A 27 -4.32 -7.46 -10.00
CA ARG A 27 -3.50 -8.45 -9.28
C ARG A 27 -2.01 -8.19 -9.47
N THR A 28 -1.58 -7.90 -10.70
CA THR A 28 -0.17 -7.61 -11.01
C THR A 28 0.29 -6.35 -10.26
N ARG A 29 -0.51 -5.29 -10.23
CA ARG A 29 -0.15 -4.05 -9.51
C ARG A 29 -0.06 -4.24 -8.00
N VAL A 30 -1.00 -4.97 -7.43
CA VAL A 30 -0.95 -5.30 -5.99
C VAL A 30 0.28 -6.13 -5.67
N LEU A 31 0.57 -7.17 -6.47
CA LEU A 31 1.75 -8.03 -6.27
C LEU A 31 3.06 -7.25 -6.41
N ASP A 32 3.17 -6.38 -7.40
CA ASP A 32 4.31 -5.49 -7.62
C ASP A 32 4.57 -4.60 -6.39
N THR A 33 3.51 -3.97 -5.88
CA THR A 33 3.61 -3.14 -4.66
C THR A 33 4.00 -3.97 -3.43
N LEU A 34 3.45 -5.17 -3.26
CA LEU A 34 3.83 -6.05 -2.15
C LEU A 34 5.31 -6.47 -2.23
N ALA A 35 5.82 -6.73 -3.43
CA ALA A 35 7.24 -7.01 -3.64
C ALA A 35 8.11 -5.79 -3.30
N ALA A 36 7.71 -4.58 -3.70
CA ALA A 36 8.39 -3.34 -3.36
C ALA A 36 8.42 -3.11 -1.83
N ILE A 37 7.29 -3.31 -1.13
CA ILE A 37 7.21 -3.22 0.34
C ILE A 37 8.19 -4.20 1.00
N THR A 38 8.11 -5.48 0.62
CA THR A 38 8.95 -6.53 1.21
C THR A 38 10.43 -6.27 0.95
N GLY A 39 10.78 -5.88 -0.26
CA GLY A 39 12.15 -5.48 -0.63
C GLY A 39 12.61 -4.23 0.12
N GLY A 40 11.75 -3.24 0.27
CA GLY A 40 12.03 -2.01 0.98
C GLY A 40 12.36 -2.22 2.46
N TYR A 41 11.74 -3.20 3.10
CA TYR A 41 12.07 -3.54 4.48
C TYR A 41 13.44 -4.24 4.65
N GLN A 42 14.04 -4.73 3.58
CA GLN A 42 15.37 -5.36 3.63
C GLN A 42 16.52 -4.35 3.63
N VAL A 43 16.25 -3.09 3.35
CA VAL A 43 17.29 -2.05 3.27
C VAL A 43 17.30 -1.15 4.50
N SER A 44 18.47 -0.58 4.80
CA SER A 44 18.62 0.37 5.90
C SER A 44 17.76 1.62 5.67
N GLY A 45 17.25 2.22 6.72
CA GLY A 45 16.42 3.42 6.66
C GLY A 45 14.92 3.14 6.88
N THR A 46 14.41 1.93 6.61
CA THR A 46 13.05 1.55 6.99
C THR A 46 12.97 1.08 8.45
N ALA A 47 14.10 0.79 9.08
CA ALA A 47 14.14 0.41 10.50
C ALA A 47 13.56 1.51 11.41
N ALA A 48 13.82 2.78 11.10
CA ALA A 48 13.31 3.90 11.89
C ALA A 48 11.77 4.00 11.82
N ILE A 49 11.18 3.87 10.63
CA ILE A 49 9.72 3.94 10.46
C ILE A 49 9.04 2.71 11.06
N ARG A 50 9.67 1.54 10.98
CA ARG A 50 9.20 0.32 11.62
C ARG A 50 9.22 0.45 13.15
N GLY A 51 10.32 1.00 13.71
CA GLY A 51 10.41 1.34 15.13
C GLY A 51 9.32 2.29 15.59
N PHE A 52 9.08 3.35 14.82
CA PHE A 52 8.00 4.30 15.07
C PHE A 52 6.62 3.62 15.11
N ALA A 53 6.33 2.74 14.15
CA ALA A 53 5.06 2.03 14.12
C ALA A 53 4.89 1.09 15.33
N ARG A 54 5.97 0.47 15.80
CA ARG A 54 5.97 -0.36 17.01
C ARG A 54 5.77 0.44 18.30
N GLU A 55 6.46 1.55 18.44
CA GLU A 55 6.39 2.39 19.64
C GLU A 55 5.02 3.05 19.84
N ARG A 56 4.33 3.34 18.75
CA ARG A 56 2.97 3.93 18.76
C ARG A 56 1.85 2.92 18.67
N HIS A 57 2.15 1.69 18.88
CA HIS A 57 1.21 0.59 18.85
C HIS A 57 0.13 0.73 19.93
N THR A 58 -1.11 1.00 19.52
CA THR A 58 -2.27 1.08 20.40
C THR A 58 -3.33 0.01 20.13
N ALA A 59 -3.19 -0.72 19.03
CA ALA A 59 -4.11 -1.77 18.61
C ALA A 59 -3.43 -2.73 17.62
N ASN A 60 -3.83 -4.00 17.63
CA ASN A 60 -3.41 -5.02 16.66
C ASN A 60 -4.39 -5.06 15.48
N ALA A 61 -4.52 -3.93 14.75
CA ALA A 61 -5.54 -3.76 13.73
C ALA A 61 -5.02 -3.96 12.29
N ALA A 62 -3.70 -3.81 12.08
CA ALA A 62 -3.08 -3.96 10.77
C ALA A 62 -1.71 -4.65 10.88
N THR A 63 -1.18 -5.17 9.78
CA THR A 63 0.07 -5.95 9.75
C THR A 63 1.19 -5.21 9.02
N ILE A 64 2.37 -5.14 9.65
CA ILE A 64 3.60 -4.71 9.00
C ILE A 64 4.07 -5.82 8.05
N LEU A 65 4.22 -5.49 6.77
CA LEU A 65 4.53 -6.45 5.71
C LEU A 65 6.05 -6.69 5.55
N ASP A 66 6.77 -6.81 6.66
CA ASP A 66 8.22 -7.02 6.72
C ASP A 66 8.64 -8.50 6.78
N GLY A 67 7.67 -9.40 6.80
CA GLY A 67 7.87 -10.85 6.93
C GLY A 67 7.91 -11.36 8.38
N ALA A 68 7.95 -10.48 9.38
CA ALA A 68 7.91 -10.87 10.80
C ALA A 68 6.47 -10.94 11.34
N HIS A 69 5.48 -10.56 10.55
CA HIS A 69 4.05 -10.57 10.90
C HIS A 69 3.69 -9.72 12.14
N GLU A 70 4.42 -8.64 12.34
CA GLU A 70 4.12 -7.73 13.44
C GLU A 70 2.87 -6.92 13.14
N SER A 71 2.06 -6.74 14.18
CA SER A 71 0.82 -5.96 14.09
C SER A 71 1.00 -4.58 14.70
N GLY A 72 0.16 -3.64 14.29
CA GLY A 72 0.15 -2.27 14.79
C GLY A 72 -1.18 -1.57 14.56
N SER A 73 -1.24 -0.31 14.95
CA SER A 73 -2.37 0.56 14.63
C SER A 73 -2.38 0.90 13.13
N VAL A 74 -3.56 1.03 12.56
CA VAL A 74 -3.74 1.25 11.10
C VAL A 74 -2.90 2.41 10.56
N PRO A 75 -2.94 3.63 11.12
CA PRO A 75 -2.20 4.77 10.54
C PRO A 75 -0.69 4.55 10.52
N GLU A 76 -0.12 4.01 11.60
CA GLU A 76 1.31 3.77 11.73
C GLU A 76 1.78 2.65 10.80
N VAL A 77 1.00 1.59 10.67
CA VAL A 77 1.28 0.48 9.76
C VAL A 77 1.18 0.91 8.31
N VAL A 78 0.15 1.67 7.94
CA VAL A 78 0.02 2.24 6.59
C VAL A 78 1.23 3.10 6.26
N LEU A 79 1.62 3.99 7.17
CA LEU A 79 2.81 4.85 6.98
C LEU A 79 4.09 4.02 6.81
N ALA A 80 4.29 2.99 7.62
CA ALA A 80 5.46 2.14 7.55
C ALA A 80 5.52 1.34 6.24
N ASN A 81 4.41 0.70 5.86
CA ASN A 81 4.32 -0.07 4.61
C ASN A 81 4.46 0.82 3.37
N ALA A 82 3.83 2.01 3.36
CA ALA A 82 3.97 2.97 2.26
C ALA A 82 5.40 3.50 2.12
N THR A 83 6.07 3.78 3.23
CA THR A 83 7.48 4.17 3.24
C THR A 83 8.37 3.06 2.68
N ALA A 84 8.12 1.81 3.07
CA ALA A 84 8.85 0.66 2.54
C ALA A 84 8.60 0.47 1.04
N ALA A 85 7.35 0.62 0.57
CA ALA A 85 7.00 0.52 -0.85
C ALA A 85 7.82 1.47 -1.73
N ASN A 86 8.00 2.71 -1.28
CA ASN A 86 8.70 3.74 -2.04
C ASN A 86 10.22 3.72 -1.85
N LYS A 87 10.74 2.93 -0.91
CA LYS A 87 12.14 3.01 -0.47
C LYS A 87 13.17 2.66 -1.55
N LEU A 88 12.83 1.76 -2.46
CA LEU A 88 13.73 1.28 -3.52
C LEU A 88 13.54 2.02 -4.85
N ASP A 89 12.53 2.91 -4.95
CA ASP A 89 12.16 3.62 -6.18
C ASP A 89 11.89 2.65 -7.36
N ILE A 90 11.30 1.50 -7.06
CA ILE A 90 10.88 0.47 -8.02
C ILE A 90 9.36 0.32 -8.09
N ASP A 91 8.65 1.08 -7.28
CA ASP A 91 7.20 1.15 -7.26
C ASP A 91 6.64 1.93 -8.47
N ASP A 92 5.33 1.86 -8.67
CA ASP A 92 4.69 2.46 -9.82
C ASP A 92 4.93 3.98 -9.88
N GLY A 93 5.25 4.48 -11.06
CA GLY A 93 5.37 5.91 -11.30
C GLY A 93 4.29 6.42 -12.26
N HIS A 94 3.59 7.48 -11.90
CA HIS A 94 2.63 8.13 -12.78
C HIS A 94 3.09 9.54 -13.19
N ARG A 95 3.54 9.65 -14.43
CA ARG A 95 4.22 10.84 -14.97
C ARG A 95 3.43 12.15 -14.84
N GLN A 96 2.12 12.10 -15.05
CA GLN A 96 1.26 13.29 -15.03
C GLN A 96 1.01 13.80 -13.61
N VAL A 97 0.86 12.90 -12.64
CA VAL A 97 0.66 13.27 -11.24
C VAL A 97 1.97 13.37 -10.45
N LYS A 98 3.09 13.00 -11.08
CA LYS A 98 4.44 13.07 -10.48
C LYS A 98 4.51 12.39 -9.12
N GLY A 99 3.98 11.18 -9.03
CA GLY A 99 3.89 10.44 -7.79
C GLY A 99 3.77 8.93 -8.01
N HIS A 100 3.75 8.20 -6.91
CA HIS A 100 3.69 6.75 -6.83
C HIS A 100 2.36 6.31 -6.17
N PRO A 101 1.25 6.26 -6.92
CA PRO A 101 -0.08 6.04 -6.35
C PRO A 101 -0.21 4.71 -5.61
N ALA A 102 0.34 3.63 -6.16
CA ALA A 102 0.21 2.30 -5.55
C ALA A 102 0.92 2.21 -4.21
N ALA A 103 2.06 2.91 -4.03
CA ALA A 103 2.78 2.94 -2.75
C ALA A 103 1.95 3.53 -1.60
N VAL A 104 0.93 4.32 -1.91
CA VAL A 104 0.01 4.90 -0.92
C VAL A 104 -1.30 4.11 -0.84
N VAL A 105 -1.89 3.82 -1.99
CA VAL A 105 -3.24 3.22 -2.08
C VAL A 105 -3.24 1.76 -1.62
N VAL A 106 -2.27 0.95 -2.04
CA VAL A 106 -2.25 -0.48 -1.72
C VAL A 106 -2.05 -0.73 -0.22
N PRO A 107 -1.06 -0.12 0.47
CA PRO A 107 -0.94 -0.26 1.92
C PRO A 107 -2.19 0.17 2.69
N ALA A 108 -2.84 1.26 2.25
CA ALA A 108 -4.06 1.74 2.90
C ALA A 108 -5.26 0.82 2.69
N ALA A 109 -5.33 0.15 1.53
CA ALA A 109 -6.42 -0.79 1.22
C ALA A 109 -6.25 -2.16 1.91
N LEU A 110 -5.02 -2.51 2.32
CA LEU A 110 -4.69 -3.78 2.97
C LEU A 110 -4.71 -3.69 4.51
N ALA A 111 -4.74 -2.50 5.06
CA ALA A 111 -4.81 -2.24 6.49
C ALA A 111 -6.23 -2.23 7.00
#